data_74eaa92cdd55a42cd9fa30f681956a82
#
_entry.id   74eaa92cdd55a42cd9fa30f681956a82
#
_cell.length_a   1.000
_cell.length_b   1.000
_cell.length_c   1.000
_cell.angle_alpha   90.00
_cell.angle_beta   90.00
_cell.angle_gamma   90.00
#
_symmetry.space_group_name_H-M   'P 1'
#
loop_
_entity.id
_entity.type
_entity.pdbx_description
1 polymer ?
#
loop_
_entity_poly.entity_id
_entity_poly.type
_entity_poly.pdbx_seq_one_letter_code
_entity_poly.pdbx_strand_id
1 'polypeptide(L)'
;MITKFLDRLLRRGPRPKSDQSGATLVAHKVSKKSHQINPALLSKNAVKVTHTLQQAGYKAYIVGGAVRDLVLGIAPKDFDVATNATPEQVQKLFRRSRLIGRRFQIVHVTYFGKDRPEIIEVSTFRAVLESVGEHIAESGRILRDNVWGTHAEDAARRDFTINAMYYDPSSETVLDYHGGMGDIRSKTIRMIGNPTKRYREDPVRMLRAIRFAAKTGFQIEPKTLAPIHELGQLIHDVPSARLFDEILKLLMSGHAWAGIQALRHANLHHGLLPFMARALEDPQAAQFIEEALRNTDERIQMGKSVSPGFLFAALLWPDLEKEWQVLRNTGMPAVAALHAAIDTVVSPSHTGITIQRRHEGDMRDIWTMQPRFEKRVGRYPDRLVEVPRFRAGYDFMLLRSQTGYCKPSLGQWWTDFYHADLPQREALLATAKLEDIDSGQTPSNPNRKRRRRPKKTKPGPAIQPDSGLNGAKQN
;
A
#
# COMPACT_ATOMS: atom_id res chain seq x y z
N MET A 1 41.00 15.72 -59.65
CA MET A 1 41.56 16.16 -58.32
C MET A 1 40.51 16.59 -57.31
N ILE A 2 39.24 16.71 -57.64
CA ILE A 2 38.15 17.21 -56.78
C ILE A 2 37.53 16.10 -55.94
N THR A 3 37.55 14.85 -56.39
CA THR A 3 36.93 13.71 -55.66
C THR A 3 37.71 13.26 -54.42
N LYS A 4 39.01 13.47 -54.34
CA LYS A 4 39.83 13.13 -53.16
C LYS A 4 39.72 14.16 -51.99
N PHE A 5 39.18 15.33 -52.26
CA PHE A 5 39.02 16.40 -51.24
C PHE A 5 37.69 16.21 -50.49
N LEU A 6 36.64 15.74 -51.13
CA LEU A 6 35.34 15.44 -50.53
C LEU A 6 35.37 14.24 -49.63
N ASP A 7 36.16 13.21 -49.94
CA ASP A 7 36.32 12.00 -49.07
C ASP A 7 37.05 12.31 -47.75
N ARG A 8 37.81 13.38 -47.67
CA ARG A 8 38.54 13.80 -46.47
C ARG A 8 37.72 14.66 -45.53
N LEU A 9 36.66 15.33 -46.02
CA LEU A 9 35.71 16.14 -45.22
C LEU A 9 34.61 15.31 -44.60
N LEU A 10 34.23 14.15 -45.19
CA LEU A 10 33.21 13.26 -44.69
C LEU A 10 33.69 12.26 -43.60
N ARG A 11 35.02 12.16 -43.39
CA ARG A 11 35.61 11.26 -42.39
C ARG A 11 35.97 11.88 -41.04
N ARG A 12 35.58 13.13 -40.75
CA ARG A 12 35.79 13.78 -39.45
C ARG A 12 34.52 14.41 -38.92
N GLY A 13 33.53 13.55 -38.63
CA GLY A 13 32.57 13.89 -37.61
C GLY A 13 33.27 13.81 -36.25
N PRO A 14 32.97 14.72 -35.29
CA PRO A 14 33.51 14.62 -33.95
C PRO A 14 33.00 13.28 -33.35
N ARG A 15 33.91 12.38 -33.05
CA ARG A 15 33.60 11.20 -32.22
C ARG A 15 33.03 11.76 -30.92
N PRO A 16 31.85 11.32 -30.46
CA PRO A 16 31.44 11.64 -29.11
C PRO A 16 32.54 11.10 -28.21
N LYS A 17 33.13 11.94 -27.39
CA LYS A 17 33.98 11.53 -26.30
C LYS A 17 33.11 10.63 -25.43
N SER A 18 33.29 9.32 -25.54
CA SER A 18 32.84 8.37 -24.54
C SER A 18 33.59 8.72 -23.27
N ASP A 19 32.90 9.30 -22.29
CA ASP A 19 33.36 9.32 -20.90
C ASP A 19 33.43 7.86 -20.42
N GLN A 20 34.43 7.14 -20.88
CA GLN A 20 34.89 5.90 -20.30
C GLN A 20 35.88 6.24 -19.19
N SER A 21 35.39 6.78 -18.09
CA SER A 21 36.03 6.53 -16.80
C SER A 21 35.55 5.15 -16.33
N GLY A 22 36.20 4.12 -16.82
CA GLY A 22 36.10 2.74 -16.31
C GLY A 22 36.73 2.62 -14.90
N ALA A 23 36.41 3.53 -14.01
CA ALA A 23 36.72 3.39 -12.58
C ALA A 23 35.78 2.30 -12.03
N THR A 24 36.34 1.13 -11.75
CA THR A 24 35.65 0.06 -11.04
C THR A 24 35.10 0.64 -9.74
N LEU A 25 33.77 0.69 -9.58
CA LEU A 25 33.12 1.20 -8.36
C LEU A 25 33.56 0.33 -7.18
N VAL A 26 34.31 0.90 -6.25
CA VAL A 26 34.87 0.21 -5.08
C VAL A 26 34.08 0.57 -3.84
N ALA A 27 33.67 -0.43 -3.07
CA ALA A 27 32.99 -0.21 -1.82
C ALA A 27 33.90 0.41 -0.75
N HIS A 28 33.46 1.46 -0.11
CA HIS A 28 34.06 1.94 1.13
C HIS A 28 33.64 0.99 2.27
N LYS A 29 34.62 0.38 2.96
CA LYS A 29 34.38 -0.48 4.11
C LYS A 29 34.25 0.36 5.37
N VAL A 30 33.08 0.29 6.00
CA VAL A 30 32.79 0.99 7.25
C VAL A 30 32.85 -0.02 8.40
N SER A 31 33.75 0.22 9.35
CA SER A 31 33.97 -0.67 10.50
C SER A 31 32.84 -0.54 11.53
N LYS A 32 32.73 -1.55 12.40
CA LYS A 32 31.80 -1.60 13.55
C LYS A 32 31.82 -0.32 14.40
N LYS A 33 33.00 0.24 14.66
CA LYS A 33 33.17 1.48 15.42
C LYS A 33 32.52 2.68 14.75
N SER A 34 32.47 2.69 13.42
CA SER A 34 31.94 3.83 12.63
C SER A 34 30.45 3.72 12.32
N HIS A 35 29.92 2.51 12.09
CA HIS A 35 28.48 2.33 11.78
C HIS A 35 27.63 2.08 13.03
N GLN A 36 28.20 1.63 14.15
CA GLN A 36 27.55 1.45 15.45
C GLN A 36 26.28 0.58 15.43
N ILE A 37 26.13 -0.31 14.46
CA ILE A 37 25.01 -1.24 14.40
C ILE A 37 24.97 -2.09 15.67
N ASN A 38 23.82 -2.08 16.36
CA ASN A 38 23.60 -2.93 17.52
C ASN A 38 23.23 -4.36 17.07
N PRO A 39 24.06 -5.38 17.39
CA PRO A 39 23.77 -6.77 17.01
C PRO A 39 22.45 -7.32 17.56
N ALA A 40 21.95 -6.78 18.67
CA ALA A 40 20.67 -7.19 19.25
C ALA A 40 19.45 -6.84 18.36
N LEU A 41 19.59 -5.90 17.43
CA LEU A 41 18.54 -5.54 16.47
C LEU A 41 18.55 -6.40 15.19
N LEU A 42 19.58 -7.24 15.01
CA LEU A 42 19.68 -8.14 13.86
C LEU A 42 18.72 -9.32 13.99
N SER A 43 18.00 -9.64 12.90
CA SER A 43 17.28 -10.91 12.84
C SER A 43 18.25 -12.08 12.85
N LYS A 44 18.06 -12.99 13.82
CA LYS A 44 18.83 -14.25 13.88
C LYS A 44 18.67 -15.08 12.61
N ASN A 45 17.49 -15.02 11.97
CA ASN A 45 17.21 -15.76 10.75
C ASN A 45 17.87 -15.11 9.52
N ALA A 46 17.91 -13.76 9.44
CA ALA A 46 18.64 -13.05 8.38
C ALA A 46 20.15 -13.34 8.48
N VAL A 47 20.73 -13.32 9.68
CA VAL A 47 22.13 -13.70 9.93
C VAL A 47 22.35 -15.16 9.51
N LYS A 48 21.46 -16.09 9.88
CA LYS A 48 21.57 -17.50 9.51
C LYS A 48 21.52 -17.69 7.98
N VAL A 49 20.60 -17.01 7.28
CA VAL A 49 20.52 -17.06 5.82
C VAL A 49 21.83 -16.59 5.18
N THR A 50 22.34 -15.45 5.64
CA THR A 50 23.60 -14.88 5.13
C THR A 50 24.78 -15.84 5.34
N HIS A 51 24.94 -16.39 6.55
CA HIS A 51 26.00 -17.35 6.88
C HIS A 51 25.88 -18.64 6.06
N THR A 52 24.67 -19.20 5.88
CA THR A 52 24.47 -20.42 5.11
C THR A 52 24.90 -20.23 3.65
N LEU A 53 24.58 -19.07 3.05
CA LEU A 53 25.03 -18.73 1.70
C LEU A 53 26.56 -18.57 1.64
N GLN A 54 27.16 -17.90 2.62
CA GLN A 54 28.60 -17.69 2.70
C GLN A 54 29.36 -19.01 2.89
N GLN A 55 28.88 -19.92 3.75
CA GLN A 55 29.44 -21.27 3.92
C GLN A 55 29.37 -22.13 2.66
N ALA A 56 28.34 -21.91 1.84
CA ALA A 56 28.23 -22.54 0.50
C ALA A 56 29.12 -21.90 -0.58
N GLY A 57 29.96 -20.91 -0.22
CA GLY A 57 30.90 -20.24 -1.12
C GLY A 57 30.33 -19.04 -1.85
N TYR A 58 29.11 -18.60 -1.54
CA TYR A 58 28.51 -17.42 -2.15
C TYR A 58 28.80 -16.15 -1.35
N LYS A 59 28.84 -15.02 -2.07
CA LYS A 59 28.79 -13.71 -1.40
C LYS A 59 27.35 -13.47 -0.95
N ALA A 60 27.14 -13.04 0.28
CA ALA A 60 25.80 -12.73 0.81
C ALA A 60 25.89 -11.63 1.88
N TYR A 61 24.92 -10.71 1.84
CA TYR A 61 24.87 -9.52 2.69
C TYR A 61 23.43 -9.18 3.05
N ILE A 62 23.19 -8.70 4.27
CA ILE A 62 21.96 -7.99 4.61
C ILE A 62 21.99 -6.64 3.88
N VAL A 63 20.87 -6.17 3.33
CA VAL A 63 20.88 -5.04 2.42
C VAL A 63 19.66 -4.13 2.55
N GLY A 64 19.78 -2.92 2.01
CA GLY A 64 18.65 -2.03 1.80
C GLY A 64 18.13 -1.34 3.04
N GLY A 65 16.80 -1.32 3.21
CA GLY A 65 16.14 -0.64 4.31
C GLY A 65 16.55 -1.13 5.70
N ALA A 66 16.86 -2.42 5.82
CA ALA A 66 17.32 -3.00 7.07
C ALA A 66 18.65 -2.38 7.52
N VAL A 67 19.61 -2.23 6.62
CA VAL A 67 20.93 -1.63 6.96
C VAL A 67 20.77 -0.17 7.37
N ARG A 68 19.97 0.61 6.63
CA ARG A 68 19.64 1.99 7.00
C ARG A 68 19.03 2.08 8.40
N ASP A 69 17.99 1.28 8.66
CA ASP A 69 17.27 1.32 9.93
C ASP A 69 18.21 0.89 11.10
N LEU A 70 19.06 -0.13 10.89
CA LEU A 70 20.06 -0.56 11.85
C LEU A 70 21.10 0.54 12.17
N VAL A 71 21.59 1.26 11.14
CA VAL A 71 22.53 2.40 11.33
C VAL A 71 21.87 3.55 12.09
N LEU A 72 20.54 3.71 11.92
CA LEU A 72 19.75 4.69 12.68
C LEU A 72 19.38 4.21 14.10
N GLY A 73 19.77 2.99 14.50
CA GLY A 73 19.41 2.41 15.79
C GLY A 73 17.95 1.96 15.89
N ILE A 74 17.26 1.80 14.74
CA ILE A 74 15.87 1.39 14.66
C ILE A 74 15.81 -0.10 14.33
N ALA A 75 14.94 -0.84 15.01
CA ALA A 75 14.70 -2.25 14.69
C ALA A 75 14.00 -2.37 13.32
N PRO A 76 14.61 -3.04 12.32
CA PRO A 76 13.98 -3.25 11.03
C PRO A 76 12.74 -4.14 11.14
N LYS A 77 11.71 -3.85 10.33
CA LYS A 77 10.52 -4.72 10.21
C LYS A 77 10.83 -5.97 9.38
N ASP A 78 11.56 -5.79 8.28
CA ASP A 78 11.85 -6.81 7.29
C ASP A 78 13.34 -6.82 6.99
N PHE A 79 13.87 -8.00 6.64
CA PHE A 79 15.27 -8.18 6.29
C PHE A 79 15.40 -8.76 4.89
N ASP A 80 16.16 -8.05 4.06
CA ASP A 80 16.52 -8.49 2.71
C ASP A 80 17.96 -8.95 2.69
N VAL A 81 18.25 -10.02 1.96
CA VAL A 81 19.61 -10.53 1.70
C VAL A 81 19.88 -10.46 0.20
N ALA A 82 21.04 -9.92 -0.16
CA ALA A 82 21.52 -9.93 -1.54
C ALA A 82 22.72 -10.85 -1.67
N THR A 83 22.78 -11.64 -2.75
CA THR A 83 23.80 -12.68 -2.98
C THR A 83 24.17 -12.79 -4.45
N ASN A 84 25.31 -13.41 -4.75
CA ASN A 84 25.66 -13.86 -6.10
C ASN A 84 25.14 -15.27 -6.45
N ALA A 85 24.47 -15.96 -5.52
CA ALA A 85 23.80 -17.23 -5.81
C ALA A 85 22.56 -16.97 -6.68
N THR A 86 22.29 -17.84 -7.67
CA THR A 86 21.04 -17.77 -8.43
C THR A 86 19.84 -18.20 -7.59
N PRO A 87 18.61 -17.84 -7.98
CA PRO A 87 17.41 -18.24 -7.22
C PRO A 87 17.31 -19.75 -7.01
N GLU A 88 17.69 -20.56 -8.00
CA GLU A 88 17.69 -22.02 -7.93
C GLU A 88 18.75 -22.55 -6.96
N GLN A 89 19.93 -21.91 -6.91
CA GLN A 89 20.99 -22.24 -5.97
C GLN A 89 20.55 -21.92 -4.53
N VAL A 90 19.90 -20.77 -4.33
CA VAL A 90 19.31 -20.42 -3.03
C VAL A 90 18.25 -21.45 -2.61
N GLN A 91 17.34 -21.84 -3.50
CA GLN A 91 16.31 -22.84 -3.18
C GLN A 91 16.90 -24.21 -2.78
N LYS A 92 18.01 -24.62 -3.38
CA LYS A 92 18.69 -25.86 -3.02
C LYS A 92 19.26 -25.84 -1.60
N LEU A 93 19.67 -24.66 -1.10
CA LEU A 93 20.24 -24.51 0.23
C LEU A 93 19.17 -24.42 1.32
N PHE A 94 17.96 -23.96 0.99
CA PHE A 94 16.91 -23.70 1.97
C PHE A 94 15.66 -24.54 1.69
N ARG A 95 15.43 -25.58 2.50
CA ARG A 95 14.29 -26.48 2.35
C ARG A 95 12.92 -25.77 2.37
N ARG A 96 12.80 -24.67 3.17
CA ARG A 96 11.56 -23.90 3.34
C ARG A 96 11.66 -22.59 2.56
N SER A 97 11.86 -22.71 1.25
CA SER A 97 11.98 -21.56 0.36
C SER A 97 10.98 -21.64 -0.79
N ARG A 98 10.58 -20.46 -1.29
CA ARG A 98 9.67 -20.32 -2.41
C ARG A 98 10.16 -19.22 -3.35
N LEU A 99 10.20 -19.51 -4.65
CA LEU A 99 10.47 -18.52 -5.69
C LEU A 99 9.23 -17.63 -5.90
N ILE A 100 9.43 -16.32 -5.84
CA ILE A 100 8.39 -15.30 -6.00
C ILE A 100 8.78 -14.35 -7.14
N GLY A 101 7.76 -13.89 -7.87
CA GLY A 101 7.92 -12.90 -8.93
C GLY A 101 8.22 -13.51 -10.29
N ARG A 102 7.62 -12.93 -11.35
CA ARG A 102 7.85 -13.29 -12.76
C ARG A 102 8.90 -12.38 -13.41
N ARG A 103 8.78 -11.08 -13.13
CA ARG A 103 9.67 -10.05 -13.69
C ARG A 103 10.95 -9.91 -12.85
N PHE A 104 10.83 -10.00 -11.54
CA PHE A 104 11.91 -9.91 -10.56
C PHE A 104 11.84 -11.15 -9.69
N GLN A 105 12.72 -12.09 -9.95
CA GLN A 105 12.77 -13.33 -9.20
C GLN A 105 13.50 -13.11 -7.88
N ILE A 106 12.83 -13.41 -6.77
CA ILE A 106 13.36 -13.40 -5.40
C ILE A 106 12.97 -14.71 -4.72
N VAL A 107 13.75 -15.13 -3.75
CA VAL A 107 13.46 -16.33 -2.97
C VAL A 107 13.04 -15.91 -1.56
N HIS A 108 11.83 -16.28 -1.16
CA HIS A 108 11.36 -16.16 0.21
C HIS A 108 11.81 -17.36 1.01
N VAL A 109 12.66 -17.16 2.00
CA VAL A 109 13.06 -18.19 2.98
C VAL A 109 12.24 -17.99 4.23
N THR A 110 11.41 -18.98 4.60
CA THR A 110 10.44 -18.85 5.70
C THR A 110 10.90 -19.58 6.96
N TYR A 111 10.89 -18.87 8.07
CA TYR A 111 11.12 -19.39 9.41
C TYR A 111 9.84 -19.27 10.24
N PHE A 112 9.39 -20.38 10.83
CA PHE A 112 8.20 -20.38 11.69
C PHE A 112 8.62 -20.05 13.13
N GLY A 113 8.13 -18.92 13.63
CA GLY A 113 8.23 -18.50 15.03
C GLY A 113 6.99 -18.88 15.84
N LYS A 114 6.97 -18.56 17.14
CA LYS A 114 5.80 -18.81 18.00
C LYS A 114 4.59 -17.96 17.60
N ASP A 115 4.79 -16.70 17.21
CA ASP A 115 3.71 -15.74 16.96
C ASP A 115 3.42 -15.56 15.47
N ARG A 116 4.46 -15.36 14.67
CA ARG A 116 4.35 -15.15 13.21
C ARG A 116 5.52 -15.78 12.48
N PRO A 117 5.31 -16.25 11.24
CA PRO A 117 6.41 -16.64 10.39
C PRO A 117 7.24 -15.41 10.01
N GLU A 118 8.57 -15.52 10.09
CA GLU A 118 9.50 -14.54 9.54
C GLU A 118 9.93 -14.99 8.15
N ILE A 119 9.86 -14.07 7.19
CA ILE A 119 10.26 -14.28 5.81
C ILE A 119 11.50 -13.45 5.55
N ILE A 120 12.58 -14.08 5.09
CA ILE A 120 13.79 -13.40 4.61
C ILE A 120 13.74 -13.42 3.09
N GLU A 121 13.73 -12.23 2.49
CA GLU A 121 13.78 -12.09 1.03
C GLU A 121 15.22 -12.17 0.54
N VAL A 122 15.51 -13.14 -0.32
CA VAL A 122 16.85 -13.33 -0.90
C VAL A 122 16.80 -12.99 -2.38
N SER A 123 17.60 -11.99 -2.79
CA SER A 123 17.73 -11.54 -4.18
C SER A 123 19.14 -11.80 -4.72
N THR A 124 19.23 -12.22 -5.98
CA THR A 124 20.51 -12.32 -6.68
C THR A 124 20.97 -10.92 -7.11
N PHE A 125 22.29 -10.64 -7.07
CA PHE A 125 22.86 -9.39 -7.60
C PHE A 125 22.49 -9.22 -9.07
N ARG A 126 22.04 -8.04 -9.43
CA ARG A 126 21.55 -7.75 -10.78
C ARG A 126 22.45 -6.75 -11.49
N ALA A 127 22.63 -6.94 -12.81
CA ALA A 127 23.40 -6.05 -13.65
C ALA A 127 22.70 -4.71 -13.91
N VAL A 128 23.47 -3.71 -14.30
CA VAL A 128 22.97 -2.45 -14.86
C VAL A 128 22.58 -2.69 -16.31
N LEU A 129 21.33 -2.38 -16.67
CA LEU A 129 20.73 -2.73 -17.97
C LEU A 129 21.19 -1.87 -19.15
N GLU A 130 22.07 -0.89 -18.96
CA GLU A 130 22.60 -0.05 -20.07
C GLU A 130 23.37 -0.85 -21.14
N SER A 131 23.84 -2.04 -20.80
CA SER A 131 24.60 -2.92 -21.69
C SER A 131 23.75 -3.93 -22.49
N VAL A 132 22.42 -4.00 -22.25
CA VAL A 132 21.54 -5.02 -22.84
C VAL A 132 20.32 -4.33 -23.46
N GLY A 133 20.50 -3.74 -24.64
CA GLY A 133 19.51 -2.91 -25.34
C GLY A 133 18.15 -3.55 -25.66
N GLU A 134 17.99 -4.88 -25.50
CA GLU A 134 16.75 -5.60 -25.84
C GLU A 134 15.66 -5.57 -24.74
N HIS A 135 15.95 -5.00 -23.57
CA HIS A 135 15.04 -5.05 -22.41
C HIS A 135 14.50 -3.70 -21.95
N ILE A 136 14.70 -2.66 -22.76
CA ILE A 136 14.25 -1.30 -22.46
C ILE A 136 13.21 -0.89 -23.51
N ALA A 137 12.03 -0.38 -23.07
CA ALA A 137 11.06 0.21 -23.98
C ALA A 137 11.60 1.52 -24.58
N GLU A 138 11.06 1.97 -25.72
CA GLU A 138 11.42 3.26 -26.36
C GLU A 138 11.30 4.46 -25.39
N SER A 139 10.41 4.37 -24.40
CA SER A 139 10.25 5.36 -23.31
C SER A 139 11.39 5.34 -22.27
N GLY A 140 12.38 4.44 -22.38
CA GLY A 140 13.43 4.25 -21.38
C GLY A 140 13.04 3.34 -20.20
N ARG A 141 11.85 2.73 -20.25
CA ARG A 141 11.34 1.87 -19.19
C ARG A 141 11.91 0.45 -19.27
N ILE A 142 12.39 -0.07 -18.12
CA ILE A 142 12.91 -1.43 -18.01
C ILE A 142 11.77 -2.45 -18.09
N LEU A 143 11.83 -3.38 -19.05
CA LEU A 143 10.83 -4.43 -19.28
C LEU A 143 11.17 -5.76 -18.60
N ARG A 144 12.43 -6.16 -18.54
CA ARG A 144 12.94 -7.36 -17.86
C ARG A 144 14.19 -7.03 -17.08
N ASP A 145 14.40 -7.66 -15.92
CA ASP A 145 15.48 -7.33 -14.98
C ASP A 145 16.05 -8.58 -14.27
N ASN A 146 16.07 -9.71 -14.95
CA ASN A 146 16.69 -10.96 -14.45
C ASN A 146 18.07 -11.20 -15.05
N VAL A 147 18.83 -10.12 -15.27
CA VAL A 147 20.22 -10.20 -15.69
C VAL A 147 21.08 -10.11 -14.43
N TRP A 148 21.83 -11.19 -14.15
CA TRP A 148 22.69 -11.28 -12.99
C TRP A 148 23.96 -10.45 -13.17
N GLY A 149 24.39 -9.80 -12.13
CA GLY A 149 25.53 -8.89 -12.16
C GLY A 149 26.47 -9.01 -10.97
N THR A 150 27.40 -8.11 -10.93
CA THR A 150 28.34 -7.97 -9.82
C THR A 150 27.70 -7.25 -8.62
N HIS A 151 28.34 -7.31 -7.48
CA HIS A 151 27.90 -6.56 -6.28
C HIS A 151 27.86 -5.05 -6.52
N ALA A 152 28.86 -4.51 -7.24
CA ALA A 152 28.93 -3.09 -7.59
C ALA A 152 27.78 -2.65 -8.50
N GLU A 153 27.41 -3.48 -9.48
CA GLU A 153 26.28 -3.22 -10.37
C GLU A 153 24.96 -3.26 -9.62
N ASP A 154 24.77 -4.22 -8.70
CA ASP A 154 23.57 -4.27 -7.86
C ASP A 154 23.44 -3.02 -6.99
N ALA A 155 24.55 -2.49 -6.46
CA ALA A 155 24.56 -1.24 -5.72
C ALA A 155 24.21 -0.03 -6.60
N ALA A 156 24.78 0.05 -7.82
CA ALA A 156 24.58 1.16 -8.74
C ALA A 156 23.13 1.26 -9.27
N ARG A 157 22.40 0.16 -9.36
CA ARG A 157 21.01 0.14 -9.84
C ARG A 157 19.97 0.47 -8.76
N ARG A 158 20.33 0.49 -7.47
CA ARG A 158 19.41 0.86 -6.38
C ARG A 158 18.94 2.29 -6.52
N ASP A 159 17.92 2.65 -5.76
CA ASP A 159 17.29 3.97 -5.84
C ASP A 159 18.09 5.07 -5.13
N PHE A 160 18.24 4.95 -3.82
CA PHE A 160 18.84 5.98 -2.98
C PHE A 160 20.07 5.45 -2.25
N THR A 161 21.05 6.33 -2.03
CA THR A 161 22.31 6.01 -1.35
C THR A 161 22.10 5.34 -0.02
N ILE A 162 21.16 5.82 0.79
CA ILE A 162 20.84 5.28 2.13
C ILE A 162 20.23 3.87 2.09
N ASN A 163 19.75 3.40 0.94
CA ASN A 163 19.21 2.05 0.72
C ASN A 163 20.17 1.14 -0.07
N ALA A 164 21.36 1.61 -0.39
CA ALA A 164 22.35 0.89 -1.20
C ALA A 164 23.59 0.46 -0.37
N MET A 165 23.42 0.28 0.91
CA MET A 165 24.43 -0.25 1.80
C MET A 165 24.19 -1.73 2.05
N TYR A 166 25.29 -2.47 2.25
CA TYR A 166 25.33 -3.90 2.45
C TYR A 166 26.07 -4.23 3.75
N TYR A 167 25.43 -4.96 4.64
CA TYR A 167 26.02 -5.36 5.90
C TYR A 167 26.45 -6.84 5.85
N ASP A 168 27.69 -7.10 6.17
CA ASP A 168 28.23 -8.45 6.33
C ASP A 168 28.24 -8.81 7.83
N PRO A 169 27.36 -9.72 8.27
CA PRO A 169 27.33 -10.13 9.68
C PRO A 169 28.59 -10.87 10.13
N SER A 170 29.33 -11.53 9.21
CA SER A 170 30.53 -12.31 9.54
C SER A 170 31.73 -11.45 9.87
N SER A 171 31.92 -10.34 9.15
CA SER A 171 32.99 -9.37 9.36
C SER A 171 32.55 -8.15 10.16
N GLU A 172 31.23 -8.04 10.48
CA GLU A 172 30.61 -6.86 11.09
C GLU A 172 30.98 -5.56 10.35
N THR A 173 30.92 -5.60 9.02
CA THR A 173 31.34 -4.49 8.15
C THR A 173 30.17 -4.04 7.27
N VAL A 174 29.97 -2.71 7.12
CA VAL A 174 29.10 -2.14 6.13
C VAL A 174 29.90 -1.81 4.86
N LEU A 175 29.43 -2.27 3.71
CA LEU A 175 29.96 -1.94 2.39
C LEU A 175 29.09 -0.84 1.78
N ASP A 176 29.68 0.34 1.57
CA ASP A 176 29.03 1.53 1.07
C ASP A 176 29.66 1.96 -0.26
N TYR A 177 28.91 1.86 -1.36
CA TYR A 177 29.39 2.22 -2.69
C TYR A 177 29.08 3.66 -3.09
N HIS A 178 28.11 4.30 -2.42
CA HIS A 178 27.53 5.57 -2.90
C HIS A 178 27.49 6.66 -1.82
N GLY A 179 28.17 6.46 -0.68
CA GLY A 179 28.21 7.45 0.40
C GLY A 179 26.96 7.50 1.27
N GLY A 180 26.19 6.39 1.33
CA GLY A 180 24.96 6.29 2.12
C GLY A 180 25.15 6.56 3.61
N MET A 181 26.30 6.19 4.18
CA MET A 181 26.66 6.53 5.56
C MET A 181 26.79 8.04 5.79
N GLY A 182 27.33 8.76 4.80
CA GLY A 182 27.40 10.23 4.82
C GLY A 182 26.02 10.84 4.77
N ASP A 183 25.18 10.35 3.86
CA ASP A 183 23.82 10.85 3.67
C ASP A 183 22.90 10.54 4.87
N ILE A 184 23.08 9.42 5.56
CA ILE A 184 22.38 9.17 6.85
C ILE A 184 22.77 10.21 7.89
N ARG A 185 24.07 10.53 8.03
CA ARG A 185 24.54 11.53 8.99
C ARG A 185 24.04 12.93 8.67
N SER A 186 24.00 13.31 7.37
CA SER A 186 23.45 14.58 6.91
C SER A 186 21.93 14.59 6.76
N LYS A 187 21.26 13.48 7.09
CA LYS A 187 19.80 13.30 6.94
C LYS A 187 19.29 13.63 5.54
N THR A 188 19.94 13.09 4.52
CA THR A 188 19.71 13.41 3.12
C THR A 188 19.21 12.19 2.33
N ILE A 189 18.15 12.36 1.54
CA ILE A 189 17.69 11.39 0.52
C ILE A 189 18.32 11.79 -0.81
N ARG A 190 19.26 11.00 -1.28
CA ARG A 190 19.99 11.23 -2.53
C ARG A 190 19.77 10.09 -3.50
N MET A 191 19.37 10.41 -4.75
CA MET A 191 19.27 9.46 -5.84
C MET A 191 20.67 9.00 -6.29
N ILE A 192 20.82 7.69 -6.54
CA ILE A 192 22.03 7.15 -7.15
C ILE A 192 21.99 7.41 -8.67
N GLY A 193 23.05 8.02 -9.20
CA GLY A 193 23.16 8.39 -10.61
C GLY A 193 22.42 9.67 -10.96
N ASN A 194 22.03 9.84 -12.22
CA ASN A 194 21.31 11.03 -12.69
C ASN A 194 19.82 10.94 -12.36
N PRO A 195 19.25 11.82 -11.51
CA PRO A 195 17.87 11.71 -11.07
C PRO A 195 16.85 11.76 -12.21
N THR A 196 17.03 12.64 -13.21
CA THR A 196 16.14 12.74 -14.37
C THR A 196 16.06 11.42 -15.14
N LYS A 197 17.22 10.80 -15.42
CA LYS A 197 17.28 9.48 -16.09
C LYS A 197 16.62 8.42 -15.23
N ARG A 198 16.93 8.38 -13.93
CA ARG A 198 16.41 7.38 -12.99
C ARG A 198 14.89 7.46 -12.79
N TYR A 199 14.30 8.66 -12.83
CA TYR A 199 12.84 8.82 -12.78
C TYR A 199 12.16 8.41 -14.08
N ARG A 200 12.79 8.63 -15.24
CA ARG A 200 12.28 8.13 -16.54
C ARG A 200 12.33 6.59 -16.62
N GLU A 201 13.37 5.95 -16.08
CA GLU A 201 13.48 4.48 -16.01
C GLU A 201 12.36 3.87 -15.13
N ASP A 202 12.06 4.50 -13.99
CA ASP A 202 11.03 4.04 -13.04
C ASP A 202 10.43 5.23 -12.27
N PRO A 203 9.30 5.78 -12.75
CA PRO A 203 8.67 6.94 -12.11
C PRO A 203 8.22 6.70 -10.66
N VAL A 204 8.01 5.43 -10.24
CA VAL A 204 7.68 5.09 -8.85
C VAL A 204 8.75 5.59 -7.87
N ARG A 205 9.98 5.77 -8.32
CA ARG A 205 11.06 6.33 -7.48
C ARG A 205 10.76 7.73 -6.96
N MET A 206 9.92 8.53 -7.63
CA MET A 206 9.46 9.82 -7.13
C MET A 206 8.63 9.66 -5.85
N LEU A 207 7.69 8.71 -5.85
CA LEU A 207 6.89 8.38 -4.67
C LEU A 207 7.75 7.81 -3.54
N ARG A 208 8.72 6.98 -3.89
CA ARG A 208 9.65 6.40 -2.93
C ARG A 208 10.52 7.46 -2.27
N ALA A 209 10.99 8.49 -3.00
CA ALA A 209 11.73 9.61 -2.44
C ALA A 209 10.92 10.31 -1.35
N ILE A 210 9.67 10.64 -1.67
CA ILE A 210 8.74 11.32 -0.74
C ILE A 210 8.44 10.43 0.47
N ARG A 211 8.14 9.14 0.23
CA ARG A 211 7.85 8.20 1.30
C ARG A 211 9.03 8.02 2.26
N PHE A 212 10.25 7.92 1.74
CA PHE A 212 11.43 7.82 2.60
C PHE A 212 11.70 9.12 3.35
N ALA A 213 11.52 10.28 2.71
CA ALA A 213 11.64 11.57 3.40
C ALA A 213 10.65 11.68 4.56
N ALA A 214 9.38 11.33 4.33
CA ALA A 214 8.35 11.32 5.38
C ALA A 214 8.67 10.33 6.50
N LYS A 215 9.06 9.08 6.15
CA LYS A 215 9.37 8.02 7.14
C LYS A 215 10.58 8.35 8.00
N THR A 216 11.63 8.94 7.43
CA THR A 216 12.90 9.16 8.12
C THR A 216 13.04 10.57 8.70
N GLY A 217 12.22 11.53 8.26
CA GLY A 217 12.40 12.94 8.53
C GLY A 217 13.60 13.56 7.79
N PHE A 218 14.13 12.89 6.76
CA PHE A 218 15.27 13.36 5.98
C PHE A 218 14.83 14.31 4.87
N GLN A 219 15.71 15.22 4.50
CA GLN A 219 15.51 16.15 3.40
C GLN A 219 15.85 15.48 2.06
N ILE A 220 15.03 15.73 1.03
CA ILE A 220 15.39 15.28 -0.32
C ILE A 220 16.43 16.27 -0.87
N GLU A 221 17.55 15.75 -1.37
CA GLU A 221 18.59 16.58 -2.00
C GLU A 221 17.99 17.43 -3.14
N PRO A 222 18.36 18.71 -3.29
CA PRO A 222 17.79 19.58 -4.33
C PRO A 222 17.89 19.01 -5.74
N LYS A 223 19.02 18.37 -6.11
CA LYS A 223 19.21 17.74 -7.42
C LYS A 223 18.30 16.51 -7.62
N THR A 224 17.97 15.84 -6.54
CA THR A 224 17.03 14.70 -6.53
C THR A 224 15.57 15.18 -6.56
N LEU A 225 15.26 16.31 -5.91
CA LEU A 225 13.90 16.87 -5.83
C LEU A 225 13.48 17.59 -7.13
N ALA A 226 14.35 18.41 -7.71
CA ALA A 226 14.00 19.27 -8.84
C ALA A 226 13.31 18.54 -10.00
N PRO A 227 13.81 17.37 -10.50
CA PRO A 227 13.15 16.68 -11.60
C PRO A 227 11.78 16.07 -11.24
N ILE A 228 11.41 15.95 -9.97
CA ILE A 228 10.10 15.46 -9.56
C ILE A 228 9.00 16.40 -10.04
N HIS A 229 9.21 17.71 -9.94
CA HIS A 229 8.24 18.71 -10.40
C HIS A 229 8.03 18.67 -11.92
N GLU A 230 9.11 18.41 -12.68
CA GLU A 230 9.07 18.38 -14.14
C GLU A 230 8.49 17.07 -14.69
N LEU A 231 8.81 15.95 -14.04
CA LEU A 231 8.51 14.60 -14.49
C LEU A 231 7.29 13.96 -13.81
N GLY A 232 6.60 14.68 -12.96
CA GLY A 232 5.46 14.15 -12.18
C GLY A 232 4.40 13.47 -13.03
N GLN A 233 4.18 13.93 -14.26
CA GLN A 233 3.24 13.34 -15.22
C GLN A 233 3.58 11.87 -15.57
N LEU A 234 4.85 11.47 -15.52
CA LEU A 234 5.23 10.08 -15.82
C LEU A 234 4.66 9.05 -14.83
N ILE A 235 4.12 9.50 -13.71
CA ILE A 235 3.44 8.62 -12.76
C ILE A 235 2.21 7.95 -13.37
N HIS A 236 1.54 8.60 -14.32
CA HIS A 236 0.39 8.02 -15.02
C HIS A 236 0.75 6.79 -15.88
N ASP A 237 2.01 6.65 -16.28
CA ASP A 237 2.50 5.51 -17.05
C ASP A 237 2.81 4.29 -16.17
N VAL A 238 2.72 4.44 -14.84
CA VAL A 238 2.99 3.34 -13.90
C VAL A 238 1.75 2.46 -13.78
N PRO A 239 1.89 1.12 -13.80
CA PRO A 239 0.77 0.23 -13.55
C PRO A 239 0.08 0.53 -12.22
N SER A 240 -1.26 0.63 -12.24
CA SER A 240 -2.09 0.98 -11.08
C SER A 240 -1.80 0.12 -9.83
N ALA A 241 -1.51 -1.18 -10.01
CA ALA A 241 -1.15 -2.06 -8.90
C ALA A 241 0.14 -1.62 -8.18
N ARG A 242 1.16 -1.16 -8.92
CA ARG A 242 2.41 -0.65 -8.32
C ARG A 242 2.20 0.68 -7.60
N LEU A 243 1.36 1.55 -8.18
CA LEU A 243 0.97 2.81 -7.52
C LEU A 243 0.24 2.52 -6.22
N PHE A 244 -0.74 1.63 -6.26
CA PHE A 244 -1.47 1.20 -5.07
C PHE A 244 -0.54 0.69 -3.96
N ASP A 245 0.42 -0.18 -4.31
CA ASP A 245 1.36 -0.74 -3.34
C ASP A 245 2.26 0.34 -2.70
N GLU A 246 2.76 1.32 -3.48
CA GLU A 246 3.59 2.39 -2.92
C GLU A 246 2.77 3.41 -2.11
N ILE A 247 1.54 3.72 -2.53
CA ILE A 247 0.61 4.54 -1.75
C ILE A 247 0.27 3.85 -0.44
N LEU A 248 -0.04 2.56 -0.48
CA LEU A 248 -0.33 1.79 0.73
C LEU A 248 0.88 1.77 1.69
N LYS A 249 2.10 1.60 1.17
CA LYS A 249 3.33 1.69 1.99
C LYS A 249 3.53 3.08 2.60
N LEU A 250 3.16 4.15 1.90
CA LEU A 250 3.19 5.52 2.43
C LEU A 250 2.19 5.66 3.59
N LEU A 251 0.94 5.29 3.35
CA LEU A 251 -0.17 5.42 4.30
C LEU A 251 -0.01 4.52 5.54
N MET A 252 0.71 3.40 5.41
CA MET A 252 0.98 2.44 6.49
C MET A 252 2.39 2.60 7.11
N SER A 253 3.05 3.74 6.86
CA SER A 253 4.42 3.98 7.32
C SER A 253 4.51 4.40 8.79
N GLY A 254 3.43 4.88 9.40
CA GLY A 254 3.41 5.59 10.68
C GLY A 254 3.78 7.09 10.55
N HIS A 255 3.78 7.59 9.30
CA HIS A 255 4.04 8.98 8.93
C HIS A 255 3.17 9.39 7.73
N ALA A 256 1.94 8.88 7.67
CA ALA A 256 1.03 9.05 6.54
C ALA A 256 0.68 10.51 6.30
N TRP A 257 0.34 11.27 7.36
CA TRP A 257 0.00 12.69 7.22
C TRP A 257 1.18 13.49 6.66
N ALA A 258 2.37 13.31 7.20
CA ALA A 258 3.58 13.97 6.68
C ALA A 258 3.86 13.58 5.22
N GLY A 259 3.62 12.32 4.86
CA GLY A 259 3.73 11.81 3.49
C GLY A 259 2.77 12.47 2.53
N ILE A 260 1.50 12.66 2.91
CA ILE A 260 0.51 13.37 2.09
C ILE A 260 0.87 14.84 1.92
N GLN A 261 1.32 15.50 2.98
CA GLN A 261 1.79 16.90 2.86
C GLN A 261 3.00 17.00 1.93
N ALA A 262 3.95 16.06 2.01
CA ALA A 262 5.10 16.03 1.11
C ALA A 262 4.71 15.76 -0.36
N LEU A 263 3.69 14.91 -0.63
CA LEU A 263 3.13 14.72 -1.97
C LEU A 263 2.50 16.03 -2.51
N ARG A 264 1.80 16.78 -1.65
CA ARG A 264 1.24 18.10 -2.02
C ARG A 264 2.33 19.10 -2.40
N HIS A 265 3.36 19.23 -1.57
CA HIS A 265 4.50 20.13 -1.84
C HIS A 265 5.25 19.77 -3.13
N ALA A 266 5.33 18.47 -3.45
CA ALA A 266 5.93 17.98 -4.69
C ALA A 266 4.97 18.05 -5.90
N ASN A 267 3.72 18.51 -5.72
CA ASN A 267 2.68 18.58 -6.75
C ASN A 267 2.36 17.22 -7.42
N LEU A 268 2.53 16.12 -6.69
CA LEU A 268 2.27 14.77 -7.19
C LEU A 268 0.87 14.24 -6.83
N HIS A 269 0.17 14.89 -5.90
CA HIS A 269 -1.10 14.40 -5.34
C HIS A 269 -2.25 14.42 -6.36
N HIS A 270 -2.30 15.40 -7.26
CA HIS A 270 -3.37 15.52 -8.28
C HIS A 270 -3.43 14.31 -9.22
N GLY A 271 -2.26 13.81 -9.63
CA GLY A 271 -2.18 12.66 -10.53
C GLY A 271 -2.34 11.30 -9.85
N LEU A 272 -2.09 11.22 -8.54
CA LEU A 272 -2.07 9.96 -7.80
C LEU A 272 -3.37 9.65 -7.06
N LEU A 273 -3.92 10.67 -6.41
CA LEU A 273 -5.06 10.56 -5.51
C LEU A 273 -6.01 11.74 -5.77
N PRO A 274 -6.66 11.78 -6.95
CA PRO A 274 -7.49 12.93 -7.34
C PRO A 274 -8.62 13.20 -6.36
N PHE A 275 -9.19 12.15 -5.73
CA PHE A 275 -10.19 12.30 -4.68
C PHE A 275 -9.64 13.03 -3.45
N MET A 276 -8.38 12.74 -3.08
CA MET A 276 -7.75 13.40 -1.92
C MET A 276 -7.40 14.86 -2.24
N ALA A 277 -6.97 15.16 -3.47
CA ALA A 277 -6.74 16.54 -3.89
C ALA A 277 -8.01 17.39 -3.71
N ARG A 278 -9.16 16.89 -4.19
CA ARG A 278 -10.46 17.56 -4.02
C ARG A 278 -10.89 17.66 -2.56
N ALA A 279 -10.74 16.57 -1.79
CA ALA A 279 -11.14 16.56 -0.39
C ALA A 279 -10.32 17.52 0.47
N LEU A 280 -9.03 17.71 0.17
CA LEU A 280 -8.18 18.64 0.93
C LEU A 280 -8.42 20.13 0.61
N GLU A 281 -9.26 20.45 -0.37
CA GLU A 281 -9.73 21.81 -0.65
C GLU A 281 -10.93 22.20 0.26
N ASP A 282 -11.67 21.23 0.76
CA ASP A 282 -12.76 21.42 1.70
C ASP A 282 -12.25 21.35 3.16
N PRO A 283 -12.45 22.40 3.99
CA PRO A 283 -11.91 22.42 5.35
C PRO A 283 -12.40 21.28 6.24
N GLN A 284 -13.67 20.86 6.15
CA GLN A 284 -14.22 19.76 6.94
C GLN A 284 -13.64 18.42 6.49
N ALA A 285 -13.58 18.20 5.18
CA ALA A 285 -12.98 17.00 4.62
C ALA A 285 -11.47 16.91 4.94
N ALA A 286 -10.76 18.03 4.86
CA ALA A 286 -9.34 18.11 5.21
C ALA A 286 -9.12 17.74 6.68
N GLN A 287 -9.93 18.26 7.60
CA GLN A 287 -9.86 17.93 9.03
C GLN A 287 -10.12 16.43 9.27
N PHE A 288 -11.14 15.87 8.61
CA PHE A 288 -11.48 14.45 8.72
C PHE A 288 -10.32 13.54 8.24
N ILE A 289 -9.73 13.86 7.09
CA ILE A 289 -8.60 13.11 6.52
C ILE A 289 -7.37 13.23 7.43
N GLU A 290 -7.04 14.44 7.89
CA GLU A 290 -5.92 14.67 8.80
C GLU A 290 -6.06 13.84 10.07
N GLU A 291 -7.23 13.87 10.72
CA GLU A 291 -7.49 13.12 11.94
C GLU A 291 -7.40 11.61 11.71
N ALA A 292 -7.96 11.10 10.59
CA ALA A 292 -7.87 9.71 10.22
C ALA A 292 -6.41 9.25 10.04
N LEU A 293 -5.59 10.07 9.38
CA LEU A 293 -4.18 9.75 9.11
C LEU A 293 -3.33 9.86 10.39
N ARG A 294 -3.55 10.86 11.24
CA ARG A 294 -2.87 10.99 12.53
C ARG A 294 -3.19 9.81 13.48
N ASN A 295 -4.47 9.46 13.60
CA ASN A 295 -4.88 8.27 14.37
C ASN A 295 -4.26 6.97 13.82
N THR A 296 -4.11 6.88 12.50
CA THR A 296 -3.41 5.76 11.86
C THR A 296 -1.93 5.73 12.21
N ASP A 297 -1.26 6.89 12.13
CA ASP A 297 0.16 7.03 12.45
C ASP A 297 0.45 6.66 13.91
N GLU A 298 -0.33 7.17 14.84
CA GLU A 298 -0.22 6.85 16.27
C GLU A 298 -0.40 5.35 16.55
N ARG A 299 -1.42 4.72 15.95
CA ARG A 299 -1.64 3.27 16.11
C ARG A 299 -0.46 2.45 15.61
N ILE A 300 0.12 2.82 14.46
CA ILE A 300 1.29 2.13 13.89
C ILE A 300 2.52 2.32 14.79
N GLN A 301 2.74 3.53 15.30
CA GLN A 301 3.85 3.85 16.21
C GLN A 301 3.73 3.09 17.55
N MET A 302 2.49 2.87 18.02
CA MET A 302 2.20 2.00 19.19
C MET A 302 2.29 0.50 18.88
N GLY A 303 2.69 0.09 17.66
CA GLY A 303 2.74 -1.32 17.25
C GLY A 303 1.38 -1.98 17.05
N LYS A 304 0.27 -1.23 17.01
CA LYS A 304 -1.09 -1.75 16.79
C LYS A 304 -1.33 -1.97 15.31
N SER A 305 -2.15 -2.97 14.98
CA SER A 305 -2.56 -3.24 13.62
C SER A 305 -3.53 -2.18 13.09
N VAL A 306 -3.40 -1.84 11.81
CA VAL A 306 -4.30 -0.95 11.06
C VAL A 306 -4.82 -1.69 9.85
N SER A 307 -6.11 -1.53 9.54
CA SER A 307 -6.73 -2.08 8.35
C SER A 307 -6.58 -1.11 7.17
N PRO A 308 -5.98 -1.54 6.04
CA PRO A 308 -6.00 -0.72 4.82
C PRO A 308 -7.42 -0.36 4.35
N GLY A 309 -8.38 -1.28 4.52
CA GLY A 309 -9.79 -1.01 4.19
C GLY A 309 -10.39 0.12 5.02
N PHE A 310 -10.09 0.18 6.34
CA PHE A 310 -10.51 1.31 7.19
C PHE A 310 -9.90 2.63 6.70
N LEU A 311 -8.62 2.61 6.37
CA LEU A 311 -7.90 3.80 5.93
C LEU A 311 -8.47 4.34 4.61
N PHE A 312 -8.66 3.47 3.60
CA PHE A 312 -9.31 3.89 2.35
C PHE A 312 -10.77 4.29 2.54
N ALA A 313 -11.51 3.66 3.46
CA ALA A 313 -12.85 4.10 3.81
C ALA A 313 -12.85 5.52 4.37
N ALA A 314 -11.87 5.88 5.21
CA ALA A 314 -11.74 7.23 5.73
C ALA A 314 -11.36 8.23 4.63
N LEU A 315 -10.38 7.92 3.81
CA LEU A 315 -9.91 8.82 2.76
C LEU A 315 -10.97 9.13 1.69
N LEU A 316 -11.88 8.20 1.42
CA LEU A 316 -12.95 8.35 0.42
C LEU A 316 -14.28 8.78 1.03
N TRP A 317 -14.39 8.92 2.36
CA TRP A 317 -15.62 9.30 3.02
C TRP A 317 -16.18 10.66 2.57
N PRO A 318 -15.38 11.71 2.42
CA PRO A 318 -15.91 13.01 1.99
C PRO A 318 -16.62 12.96 0.64
N ASP A 319 -16.02 12.26 -0.34
CA ASP A 319 -16.64 12.09 -1.65
C ASP A 319 -17.88 11.20 -1.58
N LEU A 320 -17.85 10.14 -0.75
CA LEU A 320 -18.99 9.26 -0.55
C LEU A 320 -20.17 9.99 0.09
N GLU A 321 -19.93 10.77 1.14
CA GLU A 321 -20.98 11.54 1.82
C GLU A 321 -21.65 12.53 0.87
N LYS A 322 -20.84 13.23 0.09
CA LYS A 322 -21.33 14.18 -0.92
C LYS A 322 -22.20 13.49 -1.97
N GLU A 323 -21.72 12.40 -2.56
CA GLU A 323 -22.45 11.64 -3.58
C GLU A 323 -23.73 11.03 -3.00
N TRP A 324 -23.65 10.48 -1.79
CA TRP A 324 -24.83 9.96 -1.10
C TRP A 324 -25.92 11.01 -0.87
N GLN A 325 -25.53 12.21 -0.45
CA GLN A 325 -26.49 13.33 -0.29
C GLN A 325 -27.10 13.76 -1.62
N VAL A 326 -26.32 13.85 -2.68
CA VAL A 326 -26.81 14.16 -4.04
C VAL A 326 -27.89 13.16 -4.45
N LEU A 327 -27.62 11.86 -4.34
CA LEU A 327 -28.57 10.80 -4.73
C LEU A 327 -29.81 10.80 -3.83
N ARG A 328 -29.70 11.09 -2.56
CA ARG A 328 -30.86 11.26 -1.64
C ARG A 328 -31.74 12.42 -2.05
N ASN A 329 -31.17 13.53 -2.47
CA ASN A 329 -31.90 14.72 -2.91
C ASN A 329 -32.68 14.48 -4.21
N THR A 330 -32.32 13.47 -5.03
CA THR A 330 -33.14 13.02 -6.18
C THR A 330 -34.37 12.19 -5.77
N GLY A 331 -34.57 11.94 -4.47
CA GLY A 331 -35.67 11.11 -3.95
C GLY A 331 -35.33 9.61 -3.86
N MET A 332 -34.09 9.22 -4.09
CA MET A 332 -33.67 7.81 -3.95
C MET A 332 -33.72 7.37 -2.48
N PRO A 333 -34.25 6.16 -2.16
CA PRO A 333 -34.24 5.62 -0.81
C PRO A 333 -32.83 5.57 -0.22
N ALA A 334 -32.66 5.97 1.05
CA ALA A 334 -31.36 6.19 1.68
C ALA A 334 -30.36 5.01 1.53
N VAL A 335 -30.84 3.77 1.66
CA VAL A 335 -29.98 2.57 1.53
C VAL A 335 -29.57 2.35 0.07
N ALA A 336 -30.50 2.52 -0.88
CA ALA A 336 -30.19 2.38 -2.30
C ALA A 336 -29.23 3.49 -2.76
N ALA A 337 -29.45 4.72 -2.32
CA ALA A 337 -28.57 5.87 -2.58
C ALA A 337 -27.15 5.62 -2.04
N LEU A 338 -27.02 5.04 -0.83
CA LEU A 338 -25.71 4.72 -0.27
C LEU A 338 -24.97 3.67 -1.11
N HIS A 339 -25.65 2.60 -1.53
CA HIS A 339 -25.00 1.57 -2.37
C HIS A 339 -24.58 2.13 -3.73
N ALA A 340 -25.42 2.95 -4.37
CA ALA A 340 -25.07 3.60 -5.63
C ALA A 340 -23.89 4.57 -5.48
N ALA A 341 -23.86 5.38 -4.41
CA ALA A 341 -22.75 6.26 -4.09
C ALA A 341 -21.45 5.48 -3.86
N ILE A 342 -21.50 4.35 -3.15
CA ILE A 342 -20.35 3.47 -2.95
C ILE A 342 -19.81 2.97 -4.29
N ASP A 343 -20.67 2.49 -5.19
CA ASP A 343 -20.23 1.97 -6.49
C ASP A 343 -19.56 3.05 -7.35
N THR A 344 -20.05 4.29 -7.28
CA THR A 344 -19.43 5.44 -7.94
C THR A 344 -18.04 5.72 -7.37
N VAL A 345 -17.94 5.83 -6.05
CA VAL A 345 -16.72 6.31 -5.37
C VAL A 345 -15.59 5.29 -5.36
N VAL A 346 -15.88 3.98 -5.35
CA VAL A 346 -14.82 2.96 -5.41
C VAL A 346 -14.32 2.69 -6.84
N SER A 347 -14.95 3.25 -7.86
CA SER A 347 -14.57 3.02 -9.24
C SER A 347 -13.15 3.52 -9.54
N PRO A 348 -12.35 2.82 -10.38
CA PRO A 348 -11.02 3.28 -10.75
C PRO A 348 -10.98 4.65 -11.43
N SER A 349 -12.05 5.03 -12.13
CA SER A 349 -12.21 6.36 -12.74
C SER A 349 -12.32 7.48 -11.70
N HIS A 350 -12.88 7.19 -10.52
CA HIS A 350 -12.98 8.14 -9.42
C HIS A 350 -11.71 8.20 -8.58
N THR A 351 -11.15 7.03 -8.24
CA THR A 351 -10.00 6.92 -7.33
C THR A 351 -8.65 7.17 -7.99
N GLY A 352 -8.54 7.02 -9.31
CA GLY A 352 -7.26 7.05 -10.03
C GLY A 352 -6.39 5.80 -9.83
N ILE A 353 -6.74 4.92 -8.90
CA ILE A 353 -6.03 3.67 -8.57
C ILE A 353 -7.02 2.51 -8.44
N THR A 354 -6.54 1.28 -8.65
CA THR A 354 -7.37 0.08 -8.44
C THR A 354 -7.22 -0.42 -7.00
N ILE A 355 -8.26 -0.22 -6.20
CA ILE A 355 -8.31 -0.76 -4.83
C ILE A 355 -8.54 -2.27 -4.91
N GLN A 356 -7.77 -3.05 -4.14
CA GLN A 356 -7.92 -4.51 -4.12
C GLN A 356 -9.26 -4.92 -3.50
N ARG A 357 -9.96 -5.88 -4.10
CA ARG A 357 -11.32 -6.33 -3.69
C ARG A 357 -11.47 -6.64 -2.19
N ARG A 358 -10.44 -7.21 -1.55
CA ARG A 358 -10.45 -7.49 -0.11
C ARG A 358 -10.61 -6.21 0.73
N HIS A 359 -9.98 -5.10 0.31
CA HIS A 359 -10.08 -3.82 1.02
C HIS A 359 -11.39 -3.12 0.70
N GLU A 360 -11.89 -3.26 -0.52
CA GLU A 360 -13.20 -2.75 -0.93
C GLU A 360 -14.34 -3.38 -0.10
N GLY A 361 -14.29 -4.69 0.16
CA GLY A 361 -15.25 -5.36 1.04
C GLY A 361 -15.25 -4.76 2.45
N ASP A 362 -14.06 -4.51 3.03
CA ASP A 362 -13.92 -3.87 4.33
C ASP A 362 -14.52 -2.46 4.36
N MET A 363 -14.29 -1.67 3.29
CA MET A 363 -14.82 -0.31 3.15
C MET A 363 -16.34 -0.33 3.11
N ARG A 364 -16.93 -1.21 2.29
CA ARG A 364 -18.39 -1.37 2.16
C ARG A 364 -19.04 -1.74 3.48
N ASP A 365 -18.45 -2.66 4.25
CA ASP A 365 -18.95 -3.05 5.57
C ASP A 365 -18.96 -1.86 6.55
N ILE A 366 -17.88 -1.05 6.56
CA ILE A 366 -17.76 0.12 7.43
C ILE A 366 -18.81 1.19 7.04
N TRP A 367 -18.96 1.50 5.77
CA TRP A 367 -19.85 2.54 5.28
C TRP A 367 -21.33 2.17 5.42
N THR A 368 -21.71 0.94 5.09
CA THR A 368 -23.09 0.48 5.23
C THR A 368 -23.52 0.35 6.70
N MET A 369 -22.57 0.31 7.61
CA MET A 369 -22.86 0.34 9.05
C MET A 369 -23.19 1.76 9.54
N GLN A 370 -22.73 2.83 8.86
CA GLN A 370 -22.87 4.20 9.36
C GLN A 370 -24.34 4.63 9.61
N PRO A 371 -25.28 4.46 8.66
CA PRO A 371 -26.67 4.81 8.92
C PRO A 371 -27.34 3.91 9.99
N ARG A 372 -26.74 2.78 10.32
CA ARG A 372 -27.26 1.88 11.35
C ARG A 372 -27.03 2.39 12.75
N PHE A 373 -26.01 3.21 12.98
CA PHE A 373 -25.75 3.84 14.29
C PHE A 373 -26.83 4.85 14.69
N GLU A 374 -27.56 5.43 13.73
CA GLU A 374 -28.67 6.35 14.04
C GLU A 374 -29.83 5.66 14.76
N LYS A 375 -29.95 4.33 14.65
CA LYS A 375 -31.04 3.57 15.25
C LYS A 375 -30.67 3.07 16.64
N ARG A 376 -31.07 3.82 17.68
CA ARG A 376 -30.69 3.59 19.08
C ARG A 376 -31.79 2.95 19.94
N VAL A 377 -32.80 2.32 19.33
CA VAL A 377 -33.99 1.82 20.07
C VAL A 377 -34.17 0.31 20.01
N GLY A 378 -34.81 -0.25 21.02
CA GLY A 378 -35.13 -1.67 21.14
C GLY A 378 -33.88 -2.55 21.21
N ARG A 379 -33.93 -3.76 20.62
CA ARG A 379 -32.81 -4.71 20.60
C ARG A 379 -31.80 -4.45 19.47
N TYR A 380 -31.95 -3.35 18.76
CA TYR A 380 -31.12 -3.09 17.59
C TYR A 380 -29.66 -2.78 17.94
N PRO A 381 -29.35 -1.93 18.95
CA PRO A 381 -27.99 -1.66 19.37
C PRO A 381 -27.25 -2.91 19.85
N ASP A 382 -27.86 -3.77 20.67
CA ASP A 382 -27.23 -5.03 21.12
C ASP A 382 -26.83 -5.92 19.93
N ARG A 383 -27.73 -6.07 18.95
CA ARG A 383 -27.46 -6.83 17.73
C ARG A 383 -26.39 -6.19 16.87
N LEU A 384 -26.26 -4.87 16.87
CA LEU A 384 -25.25 -4.17 16.11
C LEU A 384 -23.86 -4.41 16.69
N VAL A 385 -23.73 -4.43 18.02
CA VAL A 385 -22.46 -4.71 18.71
C VAL A 385 -21.92 -6.12 18.38
N GLU A 386 -22.80 -7.08 18.11
CA GLU A 386 -22.43 -8.45 17.75
C GLU A 386 -22.03 -8.64 16.28
N VAL A 387 -22.22 -7.63 15.44
CA VAL A 387 -21.89 -7.72 14.00
C VAL A 387 -20.37 -7.81 13.80
N PRO A 388 -19.89 -8.74 12.98
CA PRO A 388 -18.49 -8.73 12.56
C PRO A 388 -18.09 -7.34 12.07
N ARG A 389 -16.90 -6.87 12.45
CA ARG A 389 -16.39 -5.52 12.14
C ARG A 389 -17.11 -4.36 12.83
N PHE A 390 -18.02 -4.62 13.80
CA PHE A 390 -18.63 -3.55 14.59
C PHE A 390 -17.58 -2.54 15.08
N ARG A 391 -16.46 -3.04 15.62
CA ARG A 391 -15.40 -2.17 16.15
C ARG A 391 -14.87 -1.20 15.09
N ALA A 392 -14.64 -1.65 13.86
CA ALA A 392 -14.18 -0.77 12.78
C ALA A 392 -15.25 0.27 12.39
N GLY A 393 -16.51 -0.14 12.27
CA GLY A 393 -17.64 0.77 12.01
C GLY A 393 -17.84 1.80 13.14
N TYR A 394 -17.69 1.38 14.39
CA TYR A 394 -17.77 2.24 15.56
C TYR A 394 -16.62 3.26 15.62
N ASP A 395 -15.37 2.82 15.47
CA ASP A 395 -14.21 3.74 15.41
C ASP A 395 -14.37 4.77 14.27
N PHE A 396 -14.94 4.34 13.14
CA PHE A 396 -15.24 5.23 12.02
C PHE A 396 -16.36 6.23 12.36
N MET A 397 -17.41 5.81 13.03
CA MET A 397 -18.48 6.68 13.48
C MET A 397 -17.98 7.70 14.51
N LEU A 398 -17.07 7.32 15.42
CA LEU A 398 -16.43 8.26 16.35
C LEU A 398 -15.63 9.32 15.60
N LEU A 399 -14.86 8.93 14.58
CA LEU A 399 -14.12 9.87 13.72
C LEU A 399 -15.08 10.88 13.05
N ARG A 400 -16.21 10.41 12.51
CA ARG A 400 -17.26 11.27 11.94
C ARG A 400 -17.84 12.23 12.96
N SER A 401 -18.05 11.77 14.18
CA SER A 401 -18.57 12.56 15.30
C SER A 401 -17.60 13.67 15.72
N GLN A 402 -16.32 13.39 15.79
CA GLN A 402 -15.25 14.33 16.15
C GLN A 402 -15.05 15.43 15.10
N THR A 403 -15.34 15.14 13.85
CA THR A 403 -15.09 16.04 12.70
C THR A 403 -16.36 16.64 12.10
N GLY A 404 -17.50 16.53 12.81
CA GLY A 404 -18.75 17.19 12.43
C GLY A 404 -19.57 16.51 11.33
N TYR A 405 -19.19 15.29 10.86
CA TYR A 405 -20.00 14.51 9.92
C TYR A 405 -21.21 13.82 10.55
N CYS A 406 -21.28 13.76 11.88
CA CYS A 406 -22.47 13.38 12.62
C CYS A 406 -22.48 14.08 13.98
N LYS A 407 -23.63 14.02 14.68
CA LYS A 407 -23.79 14.70 15.97
C LYS A 407 -22.82 14.12 17.02
N PRO A 408 -22.10 14.95 17.79
CA PRO A 408 -21.21 14.49 18.87
C PRO A 408 -21.95 13.62 19.91
N SER A 409 -23.24 13.91 20.19
CA SER A 409 -24.07 13.12 21.09
C SER A 409 -24.27 11.66 20.63
N LEU A 410 -24.21 11.40 19.32
CA LEU A 410 -24.27 10.03 18.79
C LEU A 410 -23.00 9.25 19.15
N GLY A 411 -21.83 9.87 19.01
CA GLY A 411 -20.54 9.27 19.38
C GLY A 411 -20.48 8.95 20.86
N GLN A 412 -20.91 9.91 21.71
CA GLN A 412 -20.94 9.73 23.16
C GLN A 412 -21.90 8.61 23.55
N TRP A 413 -23.14 8.60 23.02
CA TRP A 413 -24.11 7.56 23.32
C TRP A 413 -23.61 6.15 23.01
N TRP A 414 -22.97 5.95 21.84
CA TRP A 414 -22.42 4.65 21.46
C TRP A 414 -21.20 4.27 22.29
N THR A 415 -20.41 5.23 22.74
CA THR A 415 -19.29 4.99 23.66
C THR A 415 -19.80 4.49 25.01
N ASP A 416 -20.79 5.17 25.56
CA ASP A 416 -21.42 4.79 26.83
C ASP A 416 -22.08 3.42 26.69
N PHE A 417 -22.84 3.17 25.62
CA PHE A 417 -23.52 1.91 25.37
C PHE A 417 -22.54 0.72 25.19
N TYR A 418 -21.41 0.94 24.49
CA TYR A 418 -20.44 -0.10 24.24
C TYR A 418 -19.72 -0.55 25.52
N HIS A 419 -19.46 0.36 26.44
CA HIS A 419 -18.78 0.09 27.70
C HIS A 419 -19.73 -0.24 28.86
N ALA A 420 -21.04 -0.04 28.69
CA ALA A 420 -22.06 -0.25 29.71
C ALA A 420 -22.31 -1.71 30.05
N ASP A 421 -22.63 -1.99 31.28
CA ASP A 421 -23.27 -3.24 31.73
C ASP A 421 -24.76 -3.30 31.33
N LEU A 422 -25.43 -4.43 31.59
CA LEU A 422 -26.82 -4.64 31.18
C LEU A 422 -27.79 -3.58 31.75
N PRO A 423 -27.79 -3.23 33.07
CA PRO A 423 -28.66 -2.19 33.59
C PRO A 423 -28.42 -0.83 32.97
N GLN A 424 -27.18 -0.44 32.76
CA GLN A 424 -26.80 0.81 32.13
C GLN A 424 -27.27 0.88 30.68
N ARG A 425 -27.15 -0.21 29.90
CA ARG A 425 -27.67 -0.31 28.53
C ARG A 425 -29.17 -0.13 28.47
N GLU A 426 -29.94 -0.75 29.40
CA GLU A 426 -31.38 -0.58 29.47
C GLU A 426 -31.77 0.88 29.76
N ALA A 427 -31.05 1.57 30.63
CA ALA A 427 -31.25 3.00 30.89
C ALA A 427 -31.00 3.88 29.66
N LEU A 428 -29.90 3.63 28.96
CA LEU A 428 -29.54 4.33 27.70
C LEU A 428 -30.58 4.10 26.60
N LEU A 429 -31.10 2.90 26.47
CA LEU A 429 -32.17 2.57 25.51
C LEU A 429 -33.49 3.23 25.84
N ALA A 430 -33.84 3.36 27.13
CA ALA A 430 -35.03 4.05 27.59
C ALA A 430 -34.96 5.55 27.28
N THR A 431 -33.82 6.19 27.56
CA THR A 431 -33.59 7.61 27.25
C THR A 431 -33.65 7.89 25.74
N ALA A 432 -32.95 7.07 24.91
CA ALA A 432 -32.98 7.22 23.47
C ALA A 432 -34.40 7.07 22.88
N LYS A 433 -35.23 6.19 23.46
CA LYS A 433 -36.63 6.03 23.05
C LYS A 433 -37.47 7.27 23.32
N LEU A 434 -37.22 7.99 24.42
CA LEU A 434 -37.90 9.27 24.73
C LEU A 434 -37.48 10.37 23.76
N GLU A 435 -36.19 10.46 23.43
CA GLU A 435 -35.68 11.42 22.45
C GLU A 435 -36.28 11.21 21.05
N ASP A 436 -36.46 9.94 20.60
CA ASP A 436 -37.11 9.63 19.33
C ASP A 436 -38.58 10.03 19.27
N ILE A 437 -39.30 9.93 20.39
CA ILE A 437 -40.70 10.36 20.54
C ILE A 437 -40.80 11.87 20.46
N ASP A 438 -39.94 12.61 21.16
CA ASP A 438 -39.93 14.09 21.19
C ASP A 438 -39.52 14.67 19.83
N SER A 439 -38.68 13.98 19.05
CA SER A 439 -38.26 14.42 17.72
C SER A 439 -39.29 14.17 16.62
N GLY A 440 -40.45 13.61 16.92
CA GLY A 440 -41.55 13.38 15.98
C GLY A 440 -41.31 12.25 14.99
N GLN A 441 -40.27 11.45 15.17
CA GLN A 441 -40.06 10.24 14.41
C GLN A 441 -40.94 9.12 14.95
N THR A 442 -42.14 8.99 14.39
CA THR A 442 -43.09 7.93 14.76
C THR A 442 -42.42 6.55 14.56
N PRO A 443 -42.43 5.69 15.61
CA PRO A 443 -41.91 4.33 15.47
C PRO A 443 -42.66 3.64 14.35
N SER A 444 -41.95 3.12 13.36
CA SER A 444 -42.54 2.30 12.30
C SER A 444 -43.32 1.14 12.97
N ASN A 445 -44.66 1.19 12.80
CA ASN A 445 -45.64 0.30 13.41
C ASN A 445 -45.22 -1.18 13.32
N PRO A 446 -44.98 -1.91 14.42
CA PRO A 446 -44.60 -3.32 14.42
C PRO A 446 -45.74 -4.25 13.92
N ASN A 447 -46.92 -3.72 13.62
CA ASN A 447 -48.12 -4.46 13.20
C ASN A 447 -48.38 -4.47 11.69
N ARG A 448 -47.35 -4.40 10.83
CA ARG A 448 -47.54 -4.83 9.46
C ARG A 448 -47.69 -6.35 9.45
N LYS A 449 -48.97 -6.78 9.59
CA LYS A 449 -49.41 -8.18 9.50
C LYS A 449 -48.63 -8.88 8.38
N ARG A 450 -47.84 -9.88 8.75
CA ARG A 450 -47.28 -10.86 7.82
C ARG A 450 -48.41 -11.31 6.89
N ARG A 451 -48.40 -10.83 5.64
CA ARG A 451 -49.25 -11.36 4.57
C ARG A 451 -48.93 -12.85 4.50
N ARG A 452 -49.84 -13.69 5.06
CA ARG A 452 -49.81 -15.15 4.92
C ARG A 452 -49.68 -15.45 3.43
N ARG A 453 -48.60 -16.07 3.01
CA ARG A 453 -48.50 -16.71 1.69
C ARG A 453 -49.71 -17.65 1.53
N PRO A 454 -50.47 -17.61 0.44
CA PRO A 454 -51.52 -18.55 0.21
C PRO A 454 -50.93 -19.97 0.17
N LYS A 455 -51.54 -20.89 0.94
CA LYS A 455 -51.21 -22.30 0.86
C LYS A 455 -51.38 -22.80 -0.55
N LYS A 456 -50.33 -23.30 -1.19
CA LYS A 456 -50.46 -24.08 -2.43
C LYS A 456 -51.38 -25.27 -2.14
N THR A 457 -52.56 -25.29 -2.75
CA THR A 457 -53.43 -26.46 -2.86
C THR A 457 -52.70 -27.55 -3.63
N LYS A 458 -52.66 -28.76 -3.06
CA LYS A 458 -52.12 -29.94 -3.73
C LYS A 458 -52.98 -30.20 -5.00
N PRO A 459 -52.36 -30.56 -6.13
CA PRO A 459 -53.14 -31.05 -7.29
C PRO A 459 -53.73 -32.43 -6.95
N GLY A 460 -55.01 -32.60 -7.25
CA GLY A 460 -55.71 -33.89 -7.20
C GLY A 460 -55.16 -34.90 -8.22
N PRO A 461 -55.46 -36.20 -8.07
CA PRO A 461 -54.89 -37.27 -8.89
C PRO A 461 -55.31 -37.16 -10.34
N ALA A 462 -54.30 -37.25 -11.22
CA ALA A 462 -54.50 -37.26 -12.67
C ALA A 462 -55.17 -38.57 -13.10
N ILE A 463 -56.28 -38.49 -13.84
CA ILE A 463 -56.89 -39.56 -14.56
C ILE A 463 -56.02 -39.92 -15.75
N GLN A 464 -55.58 -41.18 -15.87
CA GLN A 464 -54.95 -41.71 -17.08
C GLN A 464 -55.96 -41.91 -18.18
N PRO A 465 -55.66 -41.55 -19.44
CA PRO A 465 -56.31 -42.13 -20.58
C PRO A 465 -55.52 -43.32 -21.11
N ASP A 466 -56.26 -44.32 -21.48
CA ASP A 466 -55.95 -45.66 -21.91
C ASP A 466 -55.16 -45.72 -23.22
N SER A 467 -54.43 -46.80 -23.34
CA SER A 467 -53.56 -47.20 -24.44
C SER A 467 -54.31 -47.50 -25.75
N GLY A 468 -53.74 -47.09 -26.87
CA GLY A 468 -54.13 -47.52 -28.19
C GLY A 468 -53.03 -47.36 -29.23
N LEU A 469 -52.26 -48.44 -29.39
CA LEU A 469 -51.78 -49.12 -30.60
C LEU A 469 -51.26 -48.35 -31.85
N ASN A 470 -50.13 -48.87 -32.32
CA ASN A 470 -49.57 -48.95 -33.69
C ASN A 470 -48.67 -47.75 -34.12
N GLY A 471 -47.48 -47.96 -34.50
CA GLY A 471 -46.90 -49.00 -35.37
C GLY A 471 -46.01 -48.28 -36.41
N ALA A 472 -44.88 -48.89 -36.69
CA ALA A 472 -44.06 -48.74 -37.92
C ALA A 472 -43.06 -47.61 -38.02
N LYS A 473 -41.78 -47.94 -37.82
CA LYS A 473 -40.68 -48.18 -38.81
C LYS A 473 -40.21 -47.06 -39.71
N GLN A 474 -38.85 -46.97 -39.68
CA GLN A 474 -37.93 -46.55 -40.79
C GLN A 474 -37.76 -44.99 -40.93
N ASN A 475 -36.57 -44.45 -40.90
CA ASN A 475 -35.22 -44.82 -41.34
C ASN A 475 -34.20 -44.07 -40.44
#